data_e7cd7731f13ab37755a4ff187a03edd5
#
_entry.id   e7cd7731f13ab37755a4ff187a03edd5
#
_cell.length_a   1.000
_cell.length_b   1.000
_cell.length_c   1.000
_cell.angle_alpha   90.00
_cell.angle_beta   90.00
_cell.angle_gamma   90.00
#
_symmetry.space_group_name_H-M   'P 1'
#
loop_
_entity.id
_entity.type
_entity.pdbx_description
1 polymer ?
#
loop_
_entity_poly.entity_id
_entity_poly.type
_entity_poly.pdbx_seq_one_letter_code
_entity_poly.pdbx_strand_id
1 'polypeptide(L)'
;MADSGVGFDEPELSWTTQDIEQKLGFSGGRFTDTNAFFTFLVGLIFSTLFFVVLEFVIGDSGTNKEWKENNNVPVMQEDGTPALLEDGTPQTKAKPIPIHKEFADKFINRGMGGYVMAAGIMLFFFWALTILVIKGRKVSFQRKILTLNLIPQDPNFFLNNATARDALLRIRGQVDDPKHYLLLNRIDVALSNLQNIGEISEVASLTNAQASIDEDQVLASYSLINGFNWAIPVLGFIGTVLGLGAAIGEFGITIQNTGDIAALKDSLTDVTGGLSTAFDTTLLGLVASIVVQMVMTFRKRQEFLLLDECNEYCQSYVLAKLKLEKSGGRRGRA
;
A
#
# COMPACT_ATOMS: atom_id res chain seq x y z
N MET A 1 10.18 29.26 50.05
CA MET A 1 10.02 29.52 48.61
C MET A 1 10.87 28.50 47.88
N ALA A 2 10.27 27.40 47.46
CA ALA A 2 10.85 26.44 46.59
C ALA A 2 9.84 26.26 45.44
N ASP A 3 10.19 26.81 44.32
CA ASP A 3 9.46 26.71 43.05
C ASP A 3 9.61 25.28 42.55
N SER A 4 8.61 24.46 42.81
CA SER A 4 8.49 23.15 42.20
C SER A 4 7.93 23.33 40.81
N GLY A 5 8.81 23.70 39.87
CA GLY A 5 8.52 23.62 38.46
C GLY A 5 8.16 22.17 38.13
N VAL A 6 6.87 21.90 37.95
CA VAL A 6 6.40 20.66 37.30
C VAL A 6 6.87 20.77 35.87
N GLY A 7 8.05 20.20 35.60
CA GLY A 7 8.47 19.93 34.25
C GLY A 7 7.42 18.99 33.65
N PHE A 8 6.68 19.46 32.66
CA PHE A 8 5.91 18.61 31.81
C PHE A 8 6.95 17.77 31.04
N ASP A 9 7.19 16.54 31.49
CA ASP A 9 7.93 15.55 30.71
C ASP A 9 7.30 15.47 29.32
N GLU A 10 8.13 15.44 28.28
CA GLU A 10 7.65 15.23 26.90
C GLU A 10 6.71 14.03 26.89
N PRO A 11 5.56 14.12 26.21
CA PRO A 11 4.59 13.03 26.19
C PRO A 11 5.30 11.73 25.74
N GLU A 12 5.16 10.65 26.53
CA GLU A 12 5.82 9.35 26.27
C GLU A 12 5.54 8.83 24.84
N LEU A 13 4.41 9.24 24.26
CA LEU A 13 3.99 8.91 22.90
C LEU A 13 3.49 10.17 22.19
N SER A 14 4.31 10.70 21.30
CA SER A 14 3.94 11.82 20.43
C SER A 14 3.59 11.30 19.04
N TRP A 15 2.35 11.52 18.60
CA TRP A 15 1.90 11.22 17.23
C TRP A 15 2.66 12.04 16.22
N THR A 16 2.85 13.33 16.50
CA THR A 16 3.54 14.28 15.63
C THR A 16 4.99 13.89 15.34
N THR A 17 5.67 13.23 16.29
CA THR A 17 7.06 12.78 16.11
C THR A 17 7.17 11.42 15.44
N GLN A 18 6.13 10.59 15.43
CA GLN A 18 6.19 9.24 14.88
C GLN A 18 5.47 9.10 13.53
N ASP A 19 4.49 9.93 13.23
CA ASP A 19 3.83 9.94 11.93
C ASP A 19 4.70 10.64 10.89
N ILE A 20 5.14 9.89 9.87
CA ILE A 20 5.99 10.39 8.79
C ILE A 20 5.29 11.52 8.02
N GLU A 21 3.96 11.45 7.85
CA GLU A 21 3.19 12.44 7.12
C GLU A 21 3.24 13.79 7.86
N GLN A 22 3.03 13.78 9.17
CA GLN A 22 3.09 15.00 9.97
C GLN A 22 4.49 15.58 10.10
N LYS A 23 5.53 14.74 10.20
CA LYS A 23 6.93 15.19 10.18
C LYS A 23 7.28 15.98 8.93
N LEU A 24 6.68 15.66 7.80
CA LEU A 24 6.89 16.33 6.52
C LEU A 24 5.89 17.47 6.26
N GLY A 25 5.06 17.82 7.25
CA GLY A 25 4.12 18.94 7.17
C GLY A 25 2.81 18.62 6.45
N PHE A 26 2.52 17.34 6.20
CA PHE A 26 1.24 16.91 5.65
C PHE A 26 0.26 16.58 6.76
N SER A 27 -1.01 16.98 6.63
CA SER A 27 -2.07 16.56 7.54
C SER A 27 -2.33 15.07 7.31
N GLY A 28 -1.89 14.22 8.23
CA GLY A 28 -2.19 12.79 8.23
C GLY A 28 -3.69 12.53 8.44
N GLY A 29 -4.17 11.41 7.94
CA GLY A 29 -5.53 10.94 8.20
C GLY A 29 -5.70 10.48 9.66
N ARG A 30 -6.95 10.31 10.07
CA ARG A 30 -7.31 9.82 11.41
C ARG A 30 -6.89 8.36 11.57
N PHE A 31 -6.42 7.95 12.75
CA PHE A 31 -6.00 6.58 13.08
C PHE A 31 -4.92 6.02 12.13
N THR A 32 -5.30 5.12 11.26
CA THR A 32 -4.43 4.46 10.26
C THR A 32 -4.61 5.00 8.86
N ASP A 33 -5.52 5.96 8.66
CA ASP A 33 -5.73 6.60 7.36
C ASP A 33 -4.52 7.42 6.92
N THR A 34 -4.34 7.58 5.61
CA THR A 34 -3.16 8.20 5.02
C THR A 34 -3.55 9.38 4.13
N ASN A 35 -2.66 10.37 4.05
CA ASN A 35 -2.85 11.47 3.12
C ASN A 35 -2.62 11.00 1.67
N ALA A 36 -3.66 11.06 0.85
CA ALA A 36 -3.61 10.59 -0.54
C ALA A 36 -2.58 11.36 -1.38
N PHE A 37 -2.44 12.66 -1.17
CA PHE A 37 -1.49 13.48 -1.93
C PHE A 37 -0.03 13.17 -1.56
N PHE A 38 0.27 13.01 -0.26
CA PHE A 38 1.60 12.62 0.20
C PHE A 38 1.98 11.24 -0.35
N THR A 39 1.10 10.27 -0.22
CA THR A 39 1.35 8.90 -0.71
C THR A 39 1.48 8.84 -2.22
N PHE A 40 0.76 9.69 -2.96
CA PHE A 40 0.92 9.85 -4.41
C PHE A 40 2.32 10.34 -4.77
N LEU A 41 2.81 11.42 -4.12
CA LEU A 41 4.15 11.95 -4.39
C LEU A 41 5.23 10.91 -4.13
N VAL A 42 5.14 10.19 -3.02
CA VAL A 42 6.10 9.12 -2.69
C VAL A 42 6.01 7.98 -3.69
N GLY A 43 4.80 7.55 -4.07
CA GLY A 43 4.58 6.53 -5.09
C GLY A 43 5.14 6.94 -6.46
N LEU A 44 4.97 8.21 -6.85
CA LEU A 44 5.52 8.78 -8.08
C LEU A 44 7.06 8.75 -8.08
N ILE A 45 7.69 9.12 -6.95
CA ILE A 45 9.14 9.06 -6.80
C ILE A 45 9.64 7.62 -6.97
N PHE A 46 9.02 6.64 -6.31
CA PHE A 46 9.42 5.24 -6.44
C PHE A 46 9.19 4.70 -7.86
N SER A 47 8.09 5.06 -8.51
CA SER A 47 7.82 4.68 -9.88
C SER A 47 8.87 5.26 -10.84
N THR A 48 9.20 6.54 -10.70
CA THR A 48 10.23 7.21 -11.51
C THR A 48 11.60 6.59 -11.28
N LEU A 49 11.97 6.37 -10.02
CA LEU A 49 13.24 5.72 -9.66
C LEU A 49 13.34 4.32 -10.25
N PHE A 50 12.26 3.55 -10.25
CA PHE A 50 12.21 2.23 -10.86
C PHE A 50 12.57 2.27 -12.35
N PHE A 51 11.98 3.21 -13.12
CA PHE A 51 12.29 3.36 -14.55
C PHE A 51 13.72 3.86 -14.78
N VAL A 52 14.21 4.80 -13.97
CA VAL A 52 15.61 5.26 -14.06
C VAL A 52 16.60 4.12 -13.80
N VAL A 53 16.33 3.26 -12.82
CA VAL A 53 17.15 2.07 -12.55
C VAL A 53 17.10 1.09 -13.72
N LEU A 54 15.93 0.89 -14.32
CA LEU A 54 15.80 0.03 -15.51
C LEU A 54 16.59 0.59 -16.70
N GLU A 55 16.51 1.88 -16.99
CA GLU A 55 17.29 2.53 -18.04
C GLU A 55 18.80 2.38 -17.80
N PHE A 56 19.24 2.52 -16.55
CA PHE A 56 20.64 2.30 -16.20
C PHE A 56 21.09 0.86 -16.46
N VAL A 57 20.24 -0.12 -16.13
CA VAL A 57 20.50 -1.56 -16.37
C VAL A 57 20.58 -1.89 -17.87
N ILE A 58 19.78 -1.22 -18.71
CA ILE A 58 19.81 -1.40 -20.17
C ILE A 58 20.93 -0.59 -20.80
N GLY A 59 21.09 0.67 -20.39
CA GLY A 59 22.02 1.65 -20.97
C GLY A 59 23.48 1.20 -20.96
N ASP A 60 23.87 0.33 -20.04
CA ASP A 60 25.22 -0.24 -19.95
C ASP A 60 25.50 -1.33 -21.01
N SER A 61 24.53 -1.72 -21.85
CA SER A 61 24.71 -2.83 -22.80
C SER A 61 23.82 -2.78 -24.06
N GLY A 62 23.20 -1.67 -24.35
CA GLY A 62 22.32 -1.52 -25.51
C GLY A 62 21.03 -2.34 -25.43
N THR A 63 20.22 -2.25 -26.49
CA THR A 63 18.99 -3.05 -26.64
C THR A 63 19.30 -4.55 -26.74
N ASN A 64 18.32 -5.39 -26.46
CA ASN A 64 18.46 -6.85 -26.65
C ASN A 64 18.92 -7.24 -28.07
N LYS A 65 18.58 -6.44 -29.08
CA LYS A 65 19.01 -6.62 -30.46
C LYS A 65 20.51 -6.37 -30.61
N GLU A 66 20.99 -5.24 -30.12
CA GLU A 66 22.42 -4.87 -30.12
C GLU A 66 23.24 -5.84 -29.27
N TRP A 67 22.68 -6.31 -28.15
CA TRP A 67 23.35 -7.30 -27.31
C TRP A 67 23.55 -8.63 -28.03
N LYS A 68 22.52 -9.11 -28.78
CA LYS A 68 22.61 -10.33 -29.60
C LYS A 68 23.63 -10.16 -30.72
N GLU A 69 23.63 -9.04 -31.41
CA GLU A 69 24.57 -8.74 -32.49
C GLU A 69 26.04 -8.69 -31.99
N ASN A 70 26.26 -8.09 -30.83
CA ASN A 70 27.61 -7.90 -30.26
C ASN A 70 28.13 -9.13 -29.49
N ASN A 71 27.28 -10.07 -29.11
CA ASN A 71 27.64 -11.24 -28.28
C ASN A 71 27.34 -12.59 -28.97
N ASN A 72 27.48 -12.64 -30.28
CA ASN A 72 27.37 -13.90 -31.01
C ASN A 72 28.58 -14.80 -30.72
N VAL A 73 28.33 -16.04 -30.37
CA VAL A 73 29.37 -17.08 -30.16
C VAL A 73 29.35 -18.08 -31.33
N PRO A 74 30.51 -18.50 -31.80
CA PRO A 74 30.56 -19.51 -32.84
C PRO A 74 29.96 -20.84 -32.34
N VAL A 75 29.19 -21.51 -33.19
CA VAL A 75 28.69 -22.85 -32.90
C VAL A 75 29.86 -23.81 -33.09
N MET A 76 30.24 -24.52 -32.00
CA MET A 76 31.32 -25.50 -32.07
C MET A 76 30.77 -26.87 -32.45
N GLN A 77 31.48 -27.60 -33.31
CA GLN A 77 31.24 -29.01 -33.63
C GLN A 77 31.80 -29.90 -32.48
N GLU A 78 31.47 -31.16 -32.49
CA GLU A 78 31.95 -32.13 -31.48
C GLU A 78 33.48 -32.24 -31.43
N ASP A 79 34.18 -31.93 -32.53
CA ASP A 79 35.64 -31.91 -32.66
C ASP A 79 36.30 -30.60 -32.14
N GLY A 80 35.53 -29.64 -31.66
CA GLY A 80 36.01 -28.37 -31.14
C GLY A 80 36.30 -27.33 -32.24
N THR A 81 35.97 -27.57 -33.49
CA THR A 81 36.07 -26.59 -34.58
C THR A 81 34.77 -25.79 -34.74
N PRO A 82 34.82 -24.52 -35.18
CA PRO A 82 33.62 -23.75 -35.46
C PRO A 82 32.89 -24.35 -36.69
N ALA A 83 31.57 -24.53 -36.55
CA ALA A 83 30.72 -24.88 -37.68
C ALA A 83 30.74 -23.72 -38.69
N LEU A 84 30.99 -24.05 -39.98
CA LEU A 84 31.02 -23.07 -41.06
C LEU A 84 29.74 -23.13 -41.89
N LEU A 85 29.28 -21.98 -42.35
CA LEU A 85 28.25 -21.85 -43.37
C LEU A 85 28.80 -22.20 -44.74
N GLU A 86 27.96 -22.37 -45.77
CA GLU A 86 28.39 -22.71 -47.16
C GLU A 86 29.32 -21.65 -47.78
N ASP A 87 29.29 -20.42 -47.27
CA ASP A 87 30.17 -19.31 -47.66
C ASP A 87 31.51 -19.27 -46.92
N GLY A 88 31.78 -20.21 -46.02
CA GLY A 88 33.01 -20.28 -45.22
C GLY A 88 33.00 -19.41 -43.95
N THR A 89 31.91 -18.69 -43.66
CA THR A 89 31.78 -17.92 -42.45
C THR A 89 31.40 -18.80 -41.25
N PRO A 90 31.89 -18.51 -40.03
CA PRO A 90 31.52 -19.31 -38.87
C PRO A 90 30.02 -19.12 -38.54
N GLN A 91 29.32 -20.24 -38.39
CA GLN A 91 27.96 -20.23 -37.90
C GLN A 91 27.94 -19.72 -36.45
N THR A 92 27.27 -18.61 -36.21
CA THR A 92 27.20 -18.00 -34.88
C THR A 92 25.84 -18.22 -34.24
N LYS A 93 25.82 -18.43 -32.91
CA LYS A 93 24.64 -18.52 -32.11
C LYS A 93 24.62 -17.37 -31.13
N ALA A 94 23.49 -16.66 -31.01
CA ALA A 94 23.34 -15.60 -30.04
C ALA A 94 23.50 -16.15 -28.62
N LYS A 95 24.35 -15.54 -27.83
CA LYS A 95 24.48 -15.84 -26.41
C LYS A 95 23.15 -15.55 -25.68
N PRO A 96 22.72 -16.37 -24.70
CA PRO A 96 21.49 -16.10 -23.99
C PRO A 96 21.54 -14.75 -23.28
N ILE A 97 20.47 -13.98 -23.40
CA ILE A 97 20.36 -12.67 -22.76
C ILE A 97 20.28 -12.89 -21.24
N PRO A 98 21.02 -12.14 -20.44
CA PRO A 98 20.89 -12.21 -18.99
C PRO A 98 19.46 -11.85 -18.54
N ILE A 99 18.90 -12.59 -17.59
CA ILE A 99 17.50 -12.46 -17.12
C ILE A 99 17.16 -11.02 -16.71
N HIS A 100 18.08 -10.30 -16.05
CA HIS A 100 17.86 -8.92 -15.64
C HIS A 100 17.70 -7.95 -16.82
N LYS A 101 18.40 -8.19 -17.94
CA LYS A 101 18.26 -7.39 -19.16
C LYS A 101 16.99 -7.73 -19.92
N GLU A 102 16.65 -9.00 -20.01
CA GLU A 102 15.38 -9.44 -20.59
C GLU A 102 14.19 -8.85 -19.82
N PHE A 103 14.29 -8.85 -18.49
CA PHE A 103 13.28 -8.22 -17.63
C PHE A 103 13.17 -6.71 -17.88
N ALA A 104 14.29 -5.98 -17.88
CA ALA A 104 14.30 -4.54 -18.09
C ALA A 104 13.78 -4.13 -19.49
N ASP A 105 14.15 -4.88 -20.52
CA ASP A 105 13.69 -4.70 -21.91
C ASP A 105 12.15 -4.79 -22.02
N LYS A 106 11.55 -5.68 -21.25
CA LYS A 106 10.09 -5.82 -21.17
C LYS A 106 9.36 -4.59 -20.67
N PHE A 107 10.02 -3.64 -20.01
CA PHE A 107 9.43 -2.39 -19.54
C PHE A 107 9.68 -1.21 -20.48
N ILE A 108 10.83 -1.17 -21.16
CA ILE A 108 11.31 0.02 -21.90
C ILE A 108 11.04 -0.10 -23.40
N ASN A 109 11.32 -1.25 -24.03
CA ASN A 109 11.24 -1.42 -25.49
C ASN A 109 9.84 -1.84 -25.98
N ARG A 110 8.80 -1.08 -25.65
CA ARG A 110 7.39 -1.45 -25.94
C ARG A 110 6.69 -0.54 -26.93
N GLY A 111 7.40 0.38 -27.54
CA GLY A 111 6.75 1.48 -28.23
C GLY A 111 5.99 2.42 -27.26
N MET A 112 5.55 3.58 -27.73
CA MET A 112 4.95 4.63 -26.88
C MET A 112 3.74 4.13 -26.07
N GLY A 113 2.82 3.39 -26.69
CA GLY A 113 1.60 2.91 -26.03
C GLY A 113 1.88 1.89 -24.92
N GLY A 114 2.75 0.91 -25.16
CA GLY A 114 3.12 -0.11 -24.18
C GLY A 114 3.90 0.47 -23.00
N TYR A 115 4.79 1.44 -23.25
CA TYR A 115 5.53 2.16 -22.21
C TYR A 115 4.60 2.95 -21.28
N VAL A 116 3.65 3.70 -21.84
CA VAL A 116 2.68 4.49 -21.05
C VAL A 116 1.81 3.57 -20.18
N MET A 117 1.38 2.42 -20.69
CA MET A 117 0.60 1.46 -19.90
C MET A 117 1.45 0.84 -18.78
N ALA A 118 2.68 0.44 -19.06
CA ALA A 118 3.59 -0.09 -18.06
C ALA A 118 3.90 0.96 -16.96
N ALA A 119 4.10 2.22 -17.35
CA ALA A 119 4.32 3.35 -16.42
C ALA A 119 3.09 3.57 -15.53
N GLY A 120 1.88 3.54 -16.08
CA GLY A 120 0.63 3.64 -15.31
C GLY A 120 0.45 2.49 -14.32
N ILE A 121 0.72 1.26 -14.73
CA ILE A 121 0.69 0.07 -13.85
C ILE A 121 1.67 0.23 -12.69
N MET A 122 2.92 0.62 -12.96
CA MET A 122 3.95 0.80 -11.94
C MET A 122 3.64 1.97 -11.01
N LEU A 123 3.08 3.06 -11.52
CA LEU A 123 2.65 4.18 -10.70
C LEU A 123 1.60 3.74 -9.67
N PHE A 124 0.53 3.08 -10.11
CA PHE A 124 -0.52 2.60 -9.19
C PHE A 124 -0.01 1.51 -8.24
N PHE A 125 0.87 0.65 -8.71
CA PHE A 125 1.52 -0.38 -7.90
C PHE A 125 2.33 0.24 -6.75
N PHE A 126 3.26 1.15 -7.05
CA PHE A 126 4.08 1.80 -6.02
C PHE A 126 3.27 2.72 -5.12
N TRP A 127 2.24 3.39 -5.64
CA TRP A 127 1.34 4.19 -4.83
C TRP A 127 0.56 3.32 -3.84
N ALA A 128 -0.04 2.20 -4.29
CA ALA A 128 -0.71 1.24 -3.42
C ALA A 128 0.22 0.68 -2.34
N LEU A 129 1.45 0.27 -2.73
CA LEU A 129 2.45 -0.23 -1.77
C LEU A 129 2.85 0.84 -0.73
N THR A 130 3.02 2.08 -1.16
CA THR A 130 3.34 3.21 -0.26
C THR A 130 2.26 3.37 0.81
N ILE A 131 0.99 3.39 0.41
CA ILE A 131 -0.14 3.47 1.34
C ILE A 131 -0.08 2.29 2.33
N LEU A 132 0.08 1.06 1.84
CA LEU A 132 0.10 -0.15 2.66
C LEU A 132 1.28 -0.20 3.65
N VAL A 133 2.44 0.34 3.28
CA VAL A 133 3.60 0.44 4.16
C VAL A 133 3.36 1.47 5.28
N ILE A 134 2.83 2.65 4.94
CA ILE A 134 2.52 3.70 5.92
C ILE A 134 1.44 3.22 6.89
N LYS A 135 0.35 2.61 6.39
CA LYS A 135 -0.70 2.00 7.21
C LYS A 135 -0.12 0.97 8.18
N GLY A 136 0.75 0.08 7.70
CA GLY A 136 1.40 -0.91 8.56
C GLY A 136 2.24 -0.30 9.68
N ARG A 137 2.93 0.83 9.43
CA ARG A 137 3.67 1.56 10.47
C ARG A 137 2.72 2.20 11.49
N LYS A 138 1.62 2.83 11.02
CA LYS A 138 0.60 3.41 11.89
C LYS A 138 -0.06 2.34 12.78
N VAL A 139 -0.40 1.16 12.24
CA VAL A 139 -0.92 0.03 13.03
C VAL A 139 0.07 -0.42 14.10
N SER A 140 1.34 -0.58 13.75
CA SER A 140 2.37 -0.98 14.71
C SER A 140 2.55 0.04 15.83
N PHE A 141 2.36 1.31 15.52
CA PHE A 141 2.43 2.38 16.50
C PHE A 141 1.17 2.40 17.40
N GLN A 142 -0.01 2.24 16.83
CA GLN A 142 -1.27 2.12 17.58
C GLN A 142 -1.23 0.96 18.59
N ARG A 143 -0.61 -0.17 18.24
CA ARG A 143 -0.46 -1.32 19.16
C ARG A 143 0.38 -1.02 20.39
N LYS A 144 1.34 -0.11 20.34
CA LYS A 144 2.13 0.27 21.52
C LYS A 144 1.27 0.84 22.64
N ILE A 145 0.14 1.46 22.32
CA ILE A 145 -0.77 2.03 23.31
C ILE A 145 -1.46 0.93 24.13
N LEU A 146 -1.74 -0.22 23.53
CA LEU A 146 -2.34 -1.35 24.25
C LEU A 146 -1.43 -1.89 25.36
N THR A 147 -0.10 -1.65 25.28
CA THR A 147 0.86 -2.04 26.31
C THR A 147 0.95 -1.04 27.47
N LEU A 148 0.36 0.14 27.33
CA LEU A 148 0.34 1.12 28.41
C LEU A 148 -0.75 0.79 29.44
N ASN A 149 -0.42 0.94 30.73
CA ASN A 149 -1.37 0.80 31.81
C ASN A 149 -2.24 2.07 31.95
N LEU A 150 -3.12 2.31 30.98
CA LEU A 150 -3.98 3.51 30.92
C LEU A 150 -5.00 3.54 32.07
N ILE A 151 -5.55 2.39 32.40
CA ILE A 151 -6.50 2.20 33.51
C ILE A 151 -5.89 1.25 34.52
N PRO A 152 -5.88 1.58 35.83
CA PRO A 152 -5.36 0.73 36.86
C PRO A 152 -5.99 -0.67 36.82
N GLN A 153 -5.16 -1.72 36.81
CA GLN A 153 -5.62 -3.12 36.75
C GLN A 153 -5.99 -3.69 38.13
N ASP A 154 -5.89 -2.87 39.20
CA ASP A 154 -6.27 -3.28 40.56
C ASP A 154 -7.72 -3.80 40.58
N PRO A 155 -7.98 -4.98 41.15
CA PRO A 155 -9.33 -5.54 41.28
C PRO A 155 -10.31 -4.65 42.07
N ASN A 156 -9.79 -3.82 42.98
CA ASN A 156 -10.58 -2.90 43.82
C ASN A 156 -10.79 -1.53 43.17
N PHE A 157 -10.21 -1.28 42.00
CA PHE A 157 -10.38 -0.02 41.30
C PHE A 157 -11.69 -0.03 40.50
N PHE A 158 -12.52 0.98 40.73
CA PHE A 158 -13.78 1.19 40.02
C PHE A 158 -13.79 2.58 39.37
N LEU A 159 -14.32 2.61 38.15
CA LEU A 159 -14.56 3.84 37.40
C LEU A 159 -15.91 4.45 37.81
N ASN A 160 -15.87 5.58 38.54
CA ASN A 160 -16.99 6.45 38.81
C ASN A 160 -16.73 7.84 38.18
N ASN A 161 -17.66 8.78 38.30
CA ASN A 161 -17.53 10.12 37.70
C ASN A 161 -16.23 10.86 38.08
N ALA A 162 -15.72 10.68 39.29
CA ALA A 162 -14.50 11.33 39.77
C ALA A 162 -13.24 10.63 39.24
N THR A 163 -13.16 9.31 39.44
CA THR A 163 -12.01 8.50 38.99
C THR A 163 -11.89 8.43 37.48
N ALA A 164 -12.99 8.51 36.73
CA ALA A 164 -13.02 8.60 35.28
C ALA A 164 -12.38 9.91 34.77
N ARG A 165 -12.68 11.02 35.46
CA ARG A 165 -12.09 12.33 35.15
C ARG A 165 -10.56 12.30 35.38
N ASP A 166 -10.12 11.74 36.50
CA ASP A 166 -8.69 11.59 36.80
C ASP A 166 -7.98 10.68 35.79
N ALA A 167 -8.61 9.57 35.36
CA ALA A 167 -8.10 8.71 34.33
C ALA A 167 -7.96 9.45 32.99
N LEU A 168 -8.97 10.23 32.58
CA LEU A 168 -8.90 11.06 31.36
C LEU A 168 -7.78 12.09 31.40
N LEU A 169 -7.63 12.79 32.53
CA LEU A 169 -6.56 13.78 32.71
C LEU A 169 -5.18 13.12 32.61
N ARG A 170 -5.01 11.95 33.20
CA ARG A 170 -3.77 11.14 33.08
C ARG A 170 -3.48 10.72 31.65
N ILE A 171 -4.48 10.19 30.94
CA ILE A 171 -4.36 9.78 29.53
C ILE A 171 -3.98 10.99 28.65
N ARG A 172 -4.65 12.12 28.81
CA ARG A 172 -4.37 13.35 28.06
C ARG A 172 -3.00 13.96 28.36
N GLY A 173 -2.41 13.65 29.52
CA GLY A 173 -1.03 14.04 29.85
C GLY A 173 0.05 13.12 29.26
N GLN A 174 -0.29 11.90 28.88
CA GLN A 174 0.66 10.93 28.32
C GLN A 174 0.81 11.00 26.77
N VAL A 175 -0.15 11.63 26.09
CA VAL A 175 -0.19 11.72 24.63
C VAL A 175 -0.47 13.16 24.19
N ASP A 176 0.02 13.51 23.01
CA ASP A 176 -0.18 14.85 22.41
C ASP A 176 -1.64 15.10 22.01
N ASP A 177 -2.30 14.15 21.34
CA ASP A 177 -3.74 14.22 21.02
C ASP A 177 -4.38 12.82 21.05
N PRO A 178 -5.24 12.53 22.05
CA PRO A 178 -5.93 11.25 22.18
C PRO A 178 -6.78 10.86 20.96
N LYS A 179 -7.23 11.83 20.16
CA LYS A 179 -8.11 11.60 19.00
C LYS A 179 -7.41 10.88 17.85
N HIS A 180 -6.10 10.92 17.80
CA HIS A 180 -5.32 10.20 16.79
C HIS A 180 -5.16 8.71 17.11
N TYR A 181 -5.41 8.32 18.36
CA TYR A 181 -5.27 6.96 18.84
C TYR A 181 -6.61 6.27 18.99
N LEU A 182 -6.79 5.15 18.34
CA LEU A 182 -8.04 4.42 18.27
C LEU A 182 -8.56 4.01 19.67
N LEU A 183 -7.71 3.38 20.49
CA LEU A 183 -8.07 2.99 21.85
C LEU A 183 -8.38 4.20 22.73
N LEU A 184 -7.55 5.25 22.69
CA LEU A 184 -7.72 6.43 23.53
C LEU A 184 -8.97 7.21 23.15
N ASN A 185 -9.28 7.31 21.85
CA ASN A 185 -10.53 7.92 21.38
C ASN A 185 -11.76 7.18 21.92
N ARG A 186 -11.76 5.83 21.90
CA ARG A 186 -12.85 5.03 22.47
C ARG A 186 -13.00 5.23 23.96
N ILE A 187 -11.89 5.25 24.71
CA ILE A 187 -11.89 5.51 26.15
C ILE A 187 -12.39 6.94 26.43
N ASP A 188 -11.93 7.92 25.67
CA ASP A 188 -12.35 9.32 25.83
C ASP A 188 -13.86 9.47 25.60
N VAL A 189 -14.40 8.86 24.54
CA VAL A 189 -15.85 8.84 24.24
C VAL A 189 -16.64 8.17 25.37
N ALA A 190 -16.18 7.01 25.88
CA ALA A 190 -16.86 6.28 26.94
C ALA A 190 -16.86 7.07 28.26
N LEU A 191 -15.71 7.62 28.69
CA LEU A 191 -15.54 8.24 29.99
C LEU A 191 -16.03 9.72 30.05
N SER A 192 -15.92 10.47 28.95
CA SER A 192 -16.37 11.87 28.87
C SER A 192 -17.89 11.99 29.02
N ASN A 193 -18.63 10.96 28.62
CA ASN A 193 -20.09 10.97 28.68
C ASN A 193 -20.68 10.38 29.97
N LEU A 194 -19.83 9.85 30.88
CA LEU A 194 -20.31 9.22 32.12
C LEU A 194 -21.16 10.12 32.99
N GLN A 195 -20.91 11.43 33.01
CA GLN A 195 -21.69 12.41 33.81
C GLN A 195 -23.11 12.60 33.29
N ASN A 196 -23.32 12.39 31.99
CA ASN A 196 -24.61 12.58 31.32
C ASN A 196 -25.40 11.25 31.18
N ILE A 197 -24.72 10.12 31.34
CA ILE A 197 -25.29 8.79 31.18
C ILE A 197 -25.57 8.20 32.55
N GLY A 198 -26.84 7.80 32.77
CA GLY A 198 -27.31 7.26 34.06
C GLY A 198 -27.11 5.76 34.21
N GLU A 199 -26.88 5.04 33.11
CA GLU A 199 -26.83 3.57 33.10
C GLU A 199 -25.60 3.03 32.37
N ILE A 200 -25.03 1.92 32.89
CA ILE A 200 -23.88 1.24 32.27
C ILE A 200 -24.22 0.70 30.89
N SER A 201 -25.48 0.28 30.68
CA SER A 201 -25.99 -0.19 29.39
C SER A 201 -25.88 0.86 28.28
N GLU A 202 -26.10 2.14 28.61
CA GLU A 202 -25.98 3.24 27.65
C GLU A 202 -24.51 3.50 27.29
N VAL A 203 -23.57 3.42 28.25
CA VAL A 203 -22.14 3.53 27.99
C VAL A 203 -21.66 2.38 27.10
N ALA A 204 -22.12 1.16 27.38
CA ALA A 204 -21.80 0.01 26.55
C ALA A 204 -22.32 0.16 25.11
N SER A 205 -23.55 0.66 24.95
CA SER A 205 -24.16 0.96 23.65
C SER A 205 -23.36 2.00 22.87
N LEU A 206 -22.96 3.09 23.54
CA LEU A 206 -22.14 4.15 22.93
C LEU A 206 -20.75 3.63 22.51
N THR A 207 -20.11 2.82 23.35
CA THR A 207 -18.80 2.22 23.05
C THR A 207 -18.89 1.25 21.86
N ASN A 208 -19.94 0.45 21.76
CA ASN A 208 -20.17 -0.44 20.63
C ASN A 208 -20.49 0.35 19.35
N ALA A 209 -21.27 1.42 19.43
CA ALA A 209 -21.53 2.30 18.29
C ALA A 209 -20.22 2.93 17.77
N GLN A 210 -19.36 3.40 18.69
CA GLN A 210 -18.04 3.93 18.32
C GLN A 210 -17.16 2.86 17.69
N ALA A 211 -17.18 1.62 18.19
CA ALA A 211 -16.44 0.50 17.61
C ALA A 211 -16.87 0.23 16.16
N SER A 212 -18.18 0.27 15.87
CA SER A 212 -18.70 0.13 14.50
C SER A 212 -18.27 1.28 13.58
N ILE A 213 -18.30 2.51 14.06
CA ILE A 213 -17.82 3.68 13.31
C ILE A 213 -16.33 3.54 12.97
N ASP A 214 -15.51 3.11 13.92
CA ASP A 214 -14.07 2.92 13.69
C ASP A 214 -13.80 1.82 12.65
N GLU A 215 -14.59 0.73 12.68
CA GLU A 215 -14.52 -0.36 11.69
C GLU A 215 -14.86 0.14 10.29
N ASP A 216 -15.96 0.90 10.15
CA ASP A 216 -16.36 1.50 8.88
C ASP A 216 -15.30 2.48 8.34
N GLN A 217 -14.66 3.27 9.21
CA GLN A 217 -13.58 4.17 8.82
C GLN A 217 -12.35 3.39 8.32
N VAL A 218 -11.97 2.31 8.98
CA VAL A 218 -10.89 1.42 8.52
C VAL A 218 -11.23 0.82 7.16
N LEU A 219 -12.45 0.31 6.97
CA LEU A 219 -12.90 -0.21 5.68
C LEU A 219 -12.86 0.85 4.58
N ALA A 220 -13.37 2.04 4.85
CA ALA A 220 -13.38 3.16 3.91
C ALA A 220 -11.96 3.58 3.48
N SER A 221 -10.99 3.52 4.39
CA SER A 221 -9.59 3.87 4.12
C SER A 221 -8.89 2.95 3.11
N TYR A 222 -9.46 1.77 2.81
CA TYR A 222 -8.98 0.85 1.77
C TYR A 222 -9.61 1.09 0.39
N SER A 223 -10.59 1.99 0.27
CA SER A 223 -11.33 2.19 -0.99
C SER A 223 -10.43 2.59 -2.15
N LEU A 224 -9.44 3.46 -1.91
CA LEU A 224 -8.47 3.89 -2.92
C LEU A 224 -7.59 2.72 -3.40
N ILE A 225 -7.10 1.90 -2.47
CA ILE A 225 -6.27 0.73 -2.80
C ILE A 225 -7.09 -0.31 -3.58
N ASN A 226 -8.35 -0.51 -3.22
CA ASN A 226 -9.26 -1.37 -3.97
C ASN A 226 -9.46 -0.85 -5.41
N GLY A 227 -9.57 0.47 -5.58
CA GLY A 227 -9.60 1.10 -6.91
C GLY A 227 -8.34 0.80 -7.72
N PHE A 228 -7.17 0.93 -7.14
CA PHE A 228 -5.90 0.60 -7.82
C PHE A 228 -5.79 -0.89 -8.15
N ASN A 229 -6.19 -1.76 -7.22
CA ASN A 229 -6.16 -3.21 -7.42
C ASN A 229 -7.05 -3.67 -8.58
N TRP A 230 -8.12 -2.93 -8.87
CA TRP A 230 -8.94 -3.12 -10.06
C TRP A 230 -8.34 -2.45 -11.30
N ALA A 231 -7.80 -1.23 -11.19
CA ALA A 231 -7.29 -0.46 -12.32
C ALA A 231 -6.01 -1.07 -12.91
N ILE A 232 -5.13 -1.65 -12.10
CA ILE A 232 -3.87 -2.23 -12.53
C ILE A 232 -4.05 -3.33 -13.60
N PRO A 233 -4.89 -4.37 -13.42
CA PRO A 233 -5.14 -5.38 -14.47
C PRO A 233 -5.83 -4.79 -15.70
N VAL A 234 -6.72 -3.82 -15.50
CA VAL A 234 -7.42 -3.15 -16.61
C VAL A 234 -6.45 -2.39 -17.50
N LEU A 235 -5.47 -1.68 -16.94
CA LEU A 235 -4.39 -1.04 -17.70
C LEU A 235 -3.57 -2.08 -18.47
N GLY A 236 -3.28 -3.24 -17.88
CA GLY A 236 -2.65 -4.35 -18.58
C GLY A 236 -3.45 -4.82 -19.79
N PHE A 237 -4.76 -4.99 -19.62
CA PHE A 237 -5.66 -5.37 -20.71
C PHE A 237 -5.75 -4.29 -21.80
N ILE A 238 -5.84 -3.01 -21.43
CA ILE A 238 -5.80 -1.91 -22.40
C ILE A 238 -4.51 -1.95 -23.22
N GLY A 239 -3.36 -2.23 -22.57
CA GLY A 239 -2.08 -2.40 -23.25
C GLY A 239 -2.10 -3.52 -24.29
N THR A 240 -2.78 -4.63 -24.01
CA THR A 240 -2.99 -5.73 -24.97
C THR A 240 -3.79 -5.27 -26.18
N VAL A 241 -4.90 -4.58 -25.96
CA VAL A 241 -5.77 -4.10 -27.05
C VAL A 241 -5.03 -3.10 -27.94
N LEU A 242 -4.30 -2.16 -27.36
CA LEU A 242 -3.53 -1.15 -28.09
C LEU A 242 -2.35 -1.80 -28.87
N GLY A 243 -1.61 -2.70 -28.24
CA GLY A 243 -0.47 -3.37 -28.86
C GLY A 243 -0.89 -4.26 -30.06
N LEU A 244 -1.94 -5.06 -29.86
CA LEU A 244 -2.49 -5.90 -30.92
C LEU A 244 -3.12 -5.06 -32.04
N GLY A 245 -3.85 -4.00 -31.69
CA GLY A 245 -4.49 -3.11 -32.66
C GLY A 245 -3.47 -2.41 -33.58
N ALA A 246 -2.37 -1.91 -32.99
CA ALA A 246 -1.26 -1.32 -33.75
C ALA A 246 -0.61 -2.33 -34.71
N ALA A 247 -0.26 -3.51 -34.20
CA ALA A 247 0.39 -4.57 -34.97
C ALA A 247 -0.46 -5.04 -36.17
N ILE A 248 -1.76 -5.27 -35.96
CA ILE A 248 -2.68 -5.67 -37.04
C ILE A 248 -2.88 -4.53 -38.04
N GLY A 249 -2.93 -3.27 -37.56
CA GLY A 249 -3.07 -2.09 -38.42
C GLY A 249 -1.88 -1.93 -39.39
N GLU A 250 -0.65 -2.04 -38.91
CA GLU A 250 0.57 -1.99 -39.71
C GLU A 250 0.65 -3.14 -40.74
N PHE A 251 0.27 -4.34 -40.34
CA PHE A 251 0.18 -5.49 -41.23
C PHE A 251 -0.83 -5.27 -42.37
N GLY A 252 -2.01 -4.72 -42.02
CA GLY A 252 -3.04 -4.41 -43.02
C GLY A 252 -2.59 -3.40 -44.07
N ILE A 253 -1.81 -2.39 -43.69
CA ILE A 253 -1.23 -1.39 -44.61
C ILE A 253 -0.17 -2.06 -45.50
N THR A 254 0.67 -2.92 -44.97
CA THR A 254 1.71 -3.62 -45.72
C THR A 254 1.10 -4.52 -46.82
N ILE A 255 0.06 -5.29 -46.49
CA ILE A 255 -0.63 -6.15 -47.49
C ILE A 255 -1.22 -5.33 -48.61
N GLN A 256 -1.77 -4.13 -48.35
CA GLN A 256 -2.37 -3.31 -49.40
C GLN A 256 -1.35 -2.65 -50.32
N ASN A 257 -0.14 -2.38 -49.84
CA ASN A 257 0.83 -1.55 -50.53
C ASN A 257 1.97 -2.37 -51.19
N THR A 258 2.13 -3.65 -50.85
CA THR A 258 3.30 -4.44 -51.27
C THR A 258 2.88 -5.82 -51.76
N GLY A 259 3.31 -6.17 -53.00
CA GLY A 259 3.25 -7.54 -53.53
C GLY A 259 4.51 -8.37 -53.24
N ASP A 260 5.44 -7.85 -52.42
CA ASP A 260 6.71 -8.49 -52.11
C ASP A 260 6.60 -9.44 -50.89
N ILE A 261 6.99 -10.69 -51.09
CA ILE A 261 6.95 -11.73 -50.07
C ILE A 261 7.93 -11.43 -48.90
N ALA A 262 9.06 -10.74 -49.17
CA ALA A 262 10.04 -10.38 -48.15
C ALA A 262 9.43 -9.33 -47.19
N ALA A 263 8.81 -8.29 -47.71
CA ALA A 263 8.12 -7.26 -46.93
C ALA A 263 6.96 -7.85 -46.11
N LEU A 264 6.26 -8.84 -46.67
CA LEU A 264 5.18 -9.54 -45.95
C LEU A 264 5.71 -10.35 -44.76
N LYS A 265 6.86 -11.02 -44.94
CA LYS A 265 7.52 -11.78 -43.86
C LYS A 265 8.01 -10.86 -42.75
N ASP A 266 8.59 -9.72 -43.05
CA ASP A 266 9.06 -8.74 -42.07
C ASP A 266 7.87 -8.17 -41.27
N SER A 267 6.79 -7.80 -41.96
CA SER A 267 5.57 -7.30 -41.32
C SER A 267 4.90 -8.34 -40.41
N LEU A 268 4.96 -9.65 -40.78
CA LEU A 268 4.47 -10.72 -39.90
C LEU A 268 5.34 -10.85 -38.64
N THR A 269 6.64 -10.61 -38.76
CA THR A 269 7.55 -10.57 -37.59
C THR A 269 7.22 -9.43 -36.67
N ASP A 270 6.86 -8.26 -37.20
CA ASP A 270 6.43 -7.08 -36.39
C ASP A 270 5.11 -7.35 -35.69
N VAL A 271 4.15 -8.02 -36.33
CA VAL A 271 2.89 -8.46 -35.70
C VAL A 271 3.15 -9.41 -34.53
N THR A 272 4.03 -10.38 -34.69
CA THR A 272 4.37 -11.31 -33.60
C THR A 272 5.09 -10.61 -32.46
N GLY A 273 5.94 -9.62 -32.74
CA GLY A 273 6.58 -8.75 -31.76
C GLY A 273 5.57 -7.88 -30.98
N GLY A 274 4.62 -7.26 -31.68
CA GLY A 274 3.53 -6.51 -31.09
C GLY A 274 2.64 -7.34 -30.18
N LEU A 275 2.34 -8.59 -30.61
CA LEU A 275 1.57 -9.55 -29.80
C LEU A 275 2.31 -9.95 -28.52
N SER A 276 3.62 -10.22 -28.61
CA SER A 276 4.44 -10.51 -27.43
C SER A 276 4.42 -9.37 -26.42
N THR A 277 4.61 -8.13 -26.89
CA THR A 277 4.54 -6.93 -26.05
C THR A 277 3.17 -6.75 -25.39
N ALA A 278 2.10 -7.05 -26.12
CA ALA A 278 0.75 -7.00 -25.60
C ALA A 278 0.54 -7.98 -24.43
N PHE A 279 0.93 -9.23 -24.58
CA PHE A 279 0.83 -10.23 -23.50
C PHE A 279 1.67 -9.88 -22.28
N ASP A 280 2.86 -9.34 -22.47
CA ASP A 280 3.72 -8.90 -21.37
C ASP A 280 3.09 -7.80 -20.52
N THR A 281 2.32 -6.84 -21.11
CA THR A 281 1.64 -5.80 -20.34
C THR A 281 0.53 -6.36 -19.47
N THR A 282 -0.24 -7.32 -19.98
CA THR A 282 -1.28 -8.00 -19.22
C THR A 282 -0.70 -8.83 -18.07
N LEU A 283 0.36 -9.60 -18.36
CA LEU A 283 1.06 -10.38 -17.33
C LEU A 283 1.58 -9.47 -16.22
N LEU A 284 2.20 -8.34 -16.58
CA LEU A 284 2.68 -7.35 -15.61
C LEU A 284 1.55 -6.84 -14.72
N GLY A 285 0.41 -6.44 -15.31
CA GLY A 285 -0.75 -5.95 -14.58
C GLY A 285 -1.32 -7.01 -13.63
N LEU A 286 -1.44 -8.26 -14.06
CA LEU A 286 -1.93 -9.35 -13.22
C LEU A 286 -1.00 -9.64 -12.05
N VAL A 287 0.31 -9.78 -12.30
CA VAL A 287 1.29 -10.04 -11.23
C VAL A 287 1.32 -8.89 -10.22
N ALA A 288 1.36 -7.64 -10.69
CA ALA A 288 1.35 -6.46 -9.82
C ALA A 288 0.07 -6.42 -8.94
N SER A 289 -1.10 -6.69 -9.52
CA SER A 289 -2.36 -6.73 -8.80
C SER A 289 -2.38 -7.84 -7.72
N ILE A 290 -1.89 -9.03 -8.04
CA ILE A 290 -1.81 -10.14 -7.08
C ILE A 290 -0.94 -9.74 -5.88
N VAL A 291 0.21 -9.11 -6.11
CA VAL A 291 1.09 -8.65 -5.03
C VAL A 291 0.40 -7.60 -4.15
N VAL A 292 -0.23 -6.59 -4.76
CA VAL A 292 -0.99 -5.56 -4.03
C VAL A 292 -2.11 -6.21 -3.21
N GLN A 293 -2.88 -7.13 -3.81
CA GLN A 293 -3.98 -7.82 -3.15
C GLN A 293 -3.51 -8.64 -1.94
N MET A 294 -2.40 -9.37 -2.07
CA MET A 294 -1.85 -10.16 -0.95
C MET A 294 -1.42 -9.25 0.20
N VAL A 295 -0.65 -8.20 -0.09
CA VAL A 295 -0.19 -7.26 0.95
C VAL A 295 -1.38 -6.54 1.59
N MET A 296 -2.36 -6.10 0.80
CA MET A 296 -3.58 -5.45 1.29
C MET A 296 -4.36 -6.36 2.22
N THR A 297 -4.58 -7.62 1.84
CA THR A 297 -5.31 -8.60 2.66
C THR A 297 -4.62 -8.83 4.00
N PHE A 298 -3.29 -8.97 3.99
CA PHE A 298 -2.50 -9.11 5.21
C PHE A 298 -2.59 -7.88 6.12
N ARG A 299 -2.48 -6.67 5.55
CA ARG A 299 -2.58 -5.41 6.31
C ARG A 299 -3.98 -5.21 6.88
N LYS A 300 -5.02 -5.47 6.09
CA LYS A 300 -6.40 -5.40 6.54
C LYS A 300 -6.64 -6.31 7.74
N ARG A 301 -6.16 -7.55 7.69
CA ARG A 301 -6.24 -8.47 8.83
C ARG A 301 -5.56 -7.92 10.08
N GLN A 302 -4.37 -7.30 9.95
CA GLN A 302 -3.68 -6.70 11.10
C GLN A 302 -4.44 -5.54 11.73
N GLU A 303 -5.11 -4.71 10.92
CA GLU A 303 -5.95 -3.62 11.42
C GLU A 303 -7.20 -4.15 12.14
N PHE A 304 -7.87 -5.16 11.60
CA PHE A 304 -9.01 -5.79 12.28
C PHE A 304 -8.62 -6.41 13.63
N LEU A 305 -7.48 -7.09 13.68
CA LEU A 305 -6.97 -7.60 14.97
C LEU A 305 -6.71 -6.47 15.98
N LEU A 306 -6.22 -5.32 15.54
CA LEU A 306 -6.07 -4.16 16.41
C LEU A 306 -7.43 -3.63 16.91
N LEU A 307 -8.46 -3.60 16.05
CA LEU A 307 -9.81 -3.20 16.42
C LEU A 307 -10.40 -4.13 17.48
N ASP A 308 -10.20 -5.44 17.33
CA ASP A 308 -10.63 -6.47 18.28
C ASP A 308 -9.92 -6.33 19.62
N GLU A 309 -8.58 -6.16 19.62
CA GLU A 309 -7.76 -5.92 20.81
C GLU A 309 -8.22 -4.66 21.56
N CYS A 310 -8.56 -3.57 20.83
CA CYS A 310 -9.12 -2.35 21.44
C CYS A 310 -10.51 -2.58 22.03
N ASN A 311 -11.33 -3.39 21.39
CA ASN A 311 -12.67 -3.69 21.86
C ASN A 311 -12.63 -4.56 23.14
N GLU A 312 -11.77 -5.58 23.16
CA GLU A 312 -11.52 -6.42 24.34
C GLU A 312 -11.00 -5.58 25.51
N TYR A 313 -10.07 -4.65 25.26
CA TYR A 313 -9.58 -3.73 26.28
C TYR A 313 -10.71 -2.88 26.87
N CYS A 314 -11.55 -2.29 26.03
CA CYS A 314 -12.67 -1.47 26.47
C CYS A 314 -13.68 -2.28 27.29
N GLN A 315 -14.00 -3.52 26.89
CA GLN A 315 -14.89 -4.39 27.63
C GLN A 315 -14.33 -4.80 28.99
N SER A 316 -13.06 -5.22 29.03
CA SER A 316 -12.42 -5.79 30.23
C SER A 316 -12.00 -4.73 31.25
N TYR A 317 -11.51 -3.57 30.80
CA TYR A 317 -10.91 -2.57 31.68
C TYR A 317 -11.72 -1.28 31.83
N VAL A 318 -12.62 -0.98 30.89
CA VAL A 318 -13.51 0.19 30.99
C VAL A 318 -14.89 -0.25 31.50
N LEU A 319 -15.61 -1.03 30.71
CA LEU A 319 -17.02 -1.37 31.00
C LEU A 319 -17.17 -2.24 32.26
N ALA A 320 -16.31 -3.25 32.42
CA ALA A 320 -16.35 -4.15 33.58
C ALA A 320 -16.05 -3.44 34.91
N LYS A 321 -15.31 -2.33 34.88
CA LYS A 321 -14.94 -1.54 36.07
C LYS A 321 -15.87 -0.35 36.32
N LEU A 322 -16.87 -0.12 35.48
CA LEU A 322 -17.86 0.96 35.69
C LEU A 322 -18.74 0.69 36.90
N LYS A 323 -18.81 1.65 37.80
CA LYS A 323 -19.72 1.64 38.94
C LYS A 323 -20.42 2.99 39.02
N LEU A 324 -21.58 3.07 38.37
CA LEU A 324 -22.41 4.29 38.43
C LEU A 324 -23.24 4.26 39.72
N GLU A 325 -23.17 5.32 40.52
CA GLU A 325 -24.14 5.51 41.59
C GLU A 325 -25.50 5.74 40.96
N LYS A 326 -26.50 4.89 41.28
CA LYS A 326 -27.89 5.13 40.91
C LYS A 326 -28.26 6.53 41.39
N SER A 327 -28.45 7.45 40.46
CA SER A 327 -29.04 8.73 40.75
C SER A 327 -30.35 8.46 41.51
N GLY A 328 -30.34 8.71 42.83
CA GLY A 328 -31.49 8.48 43.68
C GLY A 328 -32.68 9.23 43.10
N GLY A 329 -33.66 8.48 42.63
CA GLY A 329 -34.89 9.03 42.11
C GLY A 329 -35.46 10.00 43.11
N ARG A 330 -35.52 11.25 42.73
CA ARG A 330 -36.27 12.30 43.42
C ARG A 330 -37.75 11.88 43.33
N ARG A 331 -38.15 10.96 44.19
CA ARG A 331 -39.60 10.71 44.44
C ARG A 331 -40.16 12.03 44.91
N GLY A 332 -40.88 12.70 44.01
CA GLY A 332 -41.76 13.79 44.37
C GLY A 332 -42.64 13.40 45.51
N ARG A 333 -42.51 14.08 46.64
CA ARG A 333 -43.60 14.20 47.62
C ARG A 333 -44.56 15.19 46.99
N ALA A 334 -45.72 14.67 46.60
CA ALA A 334 -46.95 15.44 46.50
C ALA A 334 -47.50 15.69 47.91
#